data_52daf349d39c4e45c46c5bc1958003e0
#
_entry.id   52daf349d39c4e45c46c5bc1958003e0
#
_cell.length_a   1.000
_cell.length_b   1.000
_cell.length_c   1.000
_cell.angle_alpha   90.00
_cell.angle_beta   90.00
_cell.angle_gamma   90.00
#
_symmetry.space_group_name_H-M   'P 1'
#
loop_
_entity.id
_entity.type
_entity.pdbx_description
1 polymer ?
#
loop_
_entity_poly.entity_id
_entity_poly.type
_entity_poly.pdbx_seq_one_letter_code
_entity_poly.pdbx_strand_id
1 'polypeptide(L)'
;MKNDILYSFRRCPYAIRARWALLICEIKVEIREIDLKNKPLDFLNNSKTKTVPILIKKNSEVIEESFEIILWALSESKKENIKLIYFPENKKEEIFELINENDNEFKYHLDRFKYATRYKNSDEEFHFTNTIKFIKR
;
A
#
# COMPACT_ATOMS: atom_id res chain seq x y z
N MET A 1 -13.49 15.38 12.35
CA MET A 1 -14.17 14.47 11.38
C MET A 1 -14.92 13.38 12.15
N LYS A 2 -16.03 12.87 11.61
CA LYS A 2 -16.80 11.79 12.28
C LYS A 2 -16.09 10.42 12.21
N ASN A 3 -15.41 10.14 11.12
CA ASN A 3 -14.76 8.85 10.83
C ASN A 3 -13.32 9.06 10.38
N ASP A 4 -12.50 8.02 10.50
CA ASP A 4 -11.24 7.95 9.81
C ASP A 4 -11.49 7.85 8.30
N ILE A 5 -10.70 8.53 7.46
CA ILE A 5 -10.89 8.60 6.01
C ILE A 5 -9.70 7.96 5.31
N LEU A 6 -9.96 6.98 4.47
CA LEU A 6 -8.94 6.39 3.58
C LEU A 6 -9.12 6.94 2.16
N TYR A 7 -8.19 7.73 1.69
CA TYR A 7 -8.09 8.06 0.27
C TYR A 7 -7.42 6.91 -0.48
N SER A 8 -8.07 6.45 -1.53
CA SER A 8 -7.73 5.22 -2.22
C SER A 8 -7.88 5.36 -3.72
N PHE A 9 -7.19 4.49 -4.45
CA PHE A 9 -7.45 4.27 -5.87
C PHE A 9 -7.61 2.77 -6.10
N ARG A 10 -8.72 2.37 -6.73
CA ARG A 10 -9.15 0.98 -6.86
C ARG A 10 -8.06 0.04 -7.36
N ARG A 11 -7.30 0.46 -8.39
CA ARG A 11 -6.27 -0.36 -9.05
C ARG A 11 -4.86 -0.19 -8.48
N CYS A 12 -4.66 0.68 -7.49
CA CYS A 12 -3.35 0.87 -6.88
C CYS A 12 -3.01 -0.31 -5.96
N PRO A 13 -1.92 -1.05 -6.19
CA PRO A 13 -1.55 -2.21 -5.38
C PRO A 13 -1.28 -1.83 -3.92
N TYR A 14 -0.70 -0.66 -3.68
CA TYR A 14 -0.48 -0.14 -2.33
C TYR A 14 -1.79 0.17 -1.60
N ALA A 15 -2.76 0.76 -2.31
CA ALA A 15 -4.08 1.01 -1.74
C ALA A 15 -4.87 -0.30 -1.53
N ILE A 16 -4.65 -1.31 -2.36
CA ILE A 16 -5.27 -2.65 -2.20
C ILE A 16 -4.79 -3.26 -0.89
N ARG A 17 -3.49 -3.32 -0.61
CA ARG A 17 -2.97 -3.93 0.62
C ARG A 17 -3.41 -3.18 1.88
N ALA A 18 -3.53 -1.84 1.83
CA ALA A 18 -4.07 -1.07 2.95
C ALA A 18 -5.55 -1.39 3.21
N ARG A 19 -6.39 -1.45 2.16
CA ARG A 19 -7.80 -1.86 2.30
C ARG A 19 -7.94 -3.29 2.86
N TRP A 20 -7.08 -4.22 2.42
CA TRP A 20 -7.05 -5.58 2.94
C TRP A 20 -6.76 -5.61 4.45
N ALA A 21 -5.74 -4.88 4.89
CA ALA A 21 -5.39 -4.82 6.30
C ALA A 21 -6.53 -4.25 7.15
N LEU A 22 -7.15 -3.15 6.71
CA LEU A 22 -8.31 -2.57 7.41
C LEU A 22 -9.47 -3.56 7.50
N LEU A 23 -9.75 -4.29 6.42
CA LEU A 23 -10.80 -5.31 6.39
C LEU A 23 -10.51 -6.48 7.35
N ILE A 24 -9.30 -7.04 7.30
CA ILE A 24 -8.87 -8.15 8.17
C ILE A 24 -8.92 -7.74 9.64
N CYS A 25 -8.48 -6.50 9.93
CA CYS A 25 -8.47 -5.92 11.28
C CYS A 25 -9.85 -5.44 11.75
N GLU A 26 -10.89 -5.51 10.90
CA GLU A 26 -12.26 -5.03 11.19
C GLU A 26 -12.33 -3.54 11.55
N ILE A 27 -11.44 -2.74 10.97
CA ILE A 27 -11.40 -1.30 11.19
C ILE A 27 -12.28 -0.61 10.15
N LYS A 28 -13.28 0.12 10.65
CA LYS A 28 -14.22 0.87 9.80
C LYS A 28 -13.66 2.24 9.49
N VAL A 29 -13.52 2.53 8.20
CA VAL A 29 -13.11 3.83 7.67
C VAL A 29 -14.07 4.28 6.57
N GLU A 30 -14.15 5.59 6.32
CA GLU A 30 -14.77 6.13 5.13
C GLU A 30 -13.78 6.04 3.97
N ILE A 31 -14.11 5.26 2.92
CA ILE A 31 -13.23 5.15 1.75
C ILE A 31 -13.63 6.21 0.73
N ARG A 32 -12.66 7.03 0.34
CA ARG A 32 -12.78 8.03 -0.73
C ARG A 32 -11.92 7.64 -1.90
N GLU A 33 -12.56 7.20 -2.99
CA GLU A 33 -11.88 6.95 -4.27
C GLU A 33 -11.48 8.28 -4.90
N ILE A 34 -10.24 8.38 -5.39
CA ILE A 34 -9.77 9.59 -6.05
C ILE A 34 -9.58 9.40 -7.56
N ASP A 35 -9.83 10.47 -8.31
CA ASP A 35 -9.34 10.58 -9.68
C ASP A 35 -7.87 11.04 -9.65
N LEU A 36 -6.96 10.21 -10.15
CA LEU A 36 -5.52 10.53 -10.17
C LEU A 36 -5.17 11.74 -11.03
N LYS A 37 -6.04 12.09 -12.02
CA LYS A 37 -5.86 13.25 -12.89
C LYS A 37 -6.44 14.53 -12.28
N ASN A 38 -7.43 14.38 -11.39
CA ASN A 38 -8.11 15.49 -10.73
C ASN A 38 -8.24 15.21 -9.23
N LYS A 39 -7.12 15.33 -8.52
CA LYS A 39 -7.06 15.02 -7.10
C LYS A 39 -7.80 16.07 -6.27
N PRO A 40 -8.62 15.66 -5.28
CA PRO A 40 -9.35 16.60 -4.41
C PRO A 40 -8.39 17.48 -3.61
N LEU A 41 -8.78 18.76 -3.40
CA LEU A 41 -7.97 19.71 -2.62
C LEU A 41 -7.73 19.22 -1.18
N ASP A 42 -8.75 18.62 -0.55
CA ASP A 42 -8.62 18.08 0.80
C ASP A 42 -7.52 16.98 0.87
N PHE A 43 -7.46 16.10 -0.14
CA PHE A 43 -6.37 15.14 -0.27
C PHE A 43 -5.01 15.83 -0.46
N LEU A 44 -4.92 16.80 -1.37
CA LEU A 44 -3.67 17.51 -1.67
C LEU A 44 -3.12 18.30 -0.48
N ASN A 45 -4.00 18.88 0.34
CA ASN A 45 -3.62 19.66 1.52
C ASN A 45 -3.13 18.77 2.68
N ASN A 46 -3.61 17.53 2.75
CA ASN A 46 -3.25 16.59 3.82
C ASN A 46 -2.11 15.63 3.44
N SER A 47 -1.83 15.45 2.15
CA SER A 47 -0.79 14.52 1.69
C SER A 47 0.51 15.24 1.33
N LYS A 48 1.61 14.81 1.92
CA LYS A 48 2.97 15.27 1.57
C LYS A 48 3.44 14.65 0.26
N THR A 49 3.20 13.35 0.10
CA THR A 49 3.64 12.56 -1.07
C THR A 49 2.70 12.73 -2.26
N LYS A 50 1.46 13.19 -2.03
CA LYS A 50 0.39 13.29 -3.04
C LYS A 50 0.12 11.98 -3.77
N THR A 51 0.35 10.85 -3.08
CA THR A 51 0.13 9.48 -3.55
C THR A 51 -0.90 8.78 -2.68
N VAL A 52 -1.53 7.73 -3.21
CA VAL A 52 -2.45 6.87 -2.46
C VAL A 52 -1.78 5.55 -2.13
N PRO A 53 -2.17 4.94 -0.98
CA PRO A 53 -3.18 5.39 -0.04
C PRO A 53 -2.68 6.41 0.97
N ILE A 54 -3.59 7.23 1.51
CA ILE A 54 -3.38 7.94 2.77
C ILE A 54 -4.58 7.71 3.69
N LEU A 55 -4.32 7.59 4.98
CA LEU A 55 -5.33 7.51 6.02
C LEU A 55 -5.31 8.80 6.86
N ILE A 56 -6.42 9.50 6.91
CA ILE A 56 -6.61 10.66 7.77
C ILE A 56 -7.48 10.24 8.95
N LYS A 57 -6.90 10.25 10.15
CA LYS A 57 -7.60 9.87 11.39
C LYS A 57 -8.55 10.96 11.84
N LYS A 58 -9.53 10.60 12.68
CA LYS A 58 -10.50 11.56 13.27
C LYS A 58 -9.83 12.73 13.99
N ASN A 59 -8.66 12.49 14.58
CA ASN A 59 -7.86 13.50 15.26
C ASN A 59 -6.98 14.33 14.31
N SER A 60 -7.19 14.20 13.00
CA SER A 60 -6.43 14.87 11.93
C SER A 60 -4.99 14.40 11.76
N GLU A 61 -4.58 13.33 12.41
CA GLU A 61 -3.30 12.67 12.14
C GLU A 61 -3.37 11.97 10.78
N VAL A 62 -2.28 12.05 10.01
CA VAL A 62 -2.19 11.50 8.66
C VAL A 62 -1.14 10.38 8.63
N ILE A 63 -1.54 9.22 8.10
CA ILE A 63 -0.65 8.09 7.83
C ILE A 63 -0.60 7.92 6.32
N GLU A 64 0.58 8.10 5.71
CA GLU A 64 0.71 8.14 4.25
C GLU A 64 1.12 6.81 3.64
N GLU A 65 2.11 6.13 4.18
CA GLU A 65 2.59 4.90 3.57
C GLU A 65 1.66 3.72 3.82
N SER A 66 1.40 2.92 2.78
CA SER A 66 0.50 1.76 2.89
C SER A 66 0.93 0.76 3.93
N PHE A 67 2.23 0.58 4.14
CA PHE A 67 2.75 -0.32 5.17
C PHE A 67 2.52 0.25 6.58
N GLU A 68 2.67 1.54 6.77
CA GLU A 68 2.35 2.21 8.04
C GLU A 68 0.85 2.11 8.37
N ILE A 69 -0.01 2.18 7.35
CA ILE A 69 -1.46 1.93 7.53
C ILE A 69 -1.71 0.48 7.96
N ILE A 70 -0.98 -0.49 7.42
CA ILE A 70 -1.07 -1.90 7.84
C ILE A 70 -0.66 -2.04 9.31
N LEU A 71 0.49 -1.49 9.70
CA LEU A 71 0.98 -1.57 11.08
C LEU A 71 0.02 -0.90 12.07
N TRP A 72 -0.50 0.26 11.70
CA TRP A 72 -1.53 0.94 12.48
C TRP A 72 -2.80 0.09 12.61
N ALA A 73 -3.30 -0.48 11.51
CA ALA A 73 -4.48 -1.33 11.54
C ALA A 73 -4.30 -2.55 12.45
N LEU A 74 -3.13 -3.19 12.41
CA LEU A 74 -2.80 -4.31 13.29
C LEU A 74 -2.72 -3.90 14.77
N SER A 75 -2.29 -2.67 15.07
CA SER A 75 -2.22 -2.16 16.45
C SER A 75 -3.58 -1.77 17.02
N GLU A 76 -4.50 -1.26 16.20
CA GLU A 76 -5.83 -0.82 16.60
C GLU A 76 -6.88 -1.95 16.59
N SER A 77 -6.56 -3.07 15.97
CA SER A 77 -7.49 -4.20 15.86
C SER A 77 -7.85 -4.76 17.23
N LYS A 78 -9.15 -4.98 17.41
CA LYS A 78 -9.69 -5.68 18.59
C LYS A 78 -9.69 -7.21 18.43
N LYS A 79 -9.29 -7.72 17.26
CA LYS A 79 -9.16 -9.15 17.03
C LYS A 79 -8.01 -9.72 17.82
N GLU A 80 -8.32 -10.71 18.61
CA GLU A 80 -7.32 -11.44 19.36
C GLU A 80 -6.30 -12.10 18.42
N ASN A 81 -5.03 -12.00 18.76
CA ASN A 81 -3.90 -12.59 18.04
C ASN A 81 -3.69 -12.13 16.56
N ILE A 82 -4.43 -11.14 16.06
CA ILE A 82 -4.31 -10.69 14.67
C ILE A 82 -2.86 -10.28 14.33
N LYS A 83 -2.22 -9.54 15.24
CA LYS A 83 -0.83 -9.11 15.07
C LYS A 83 0.14 -10.28 15.08
N LEU A 84 -0.09 -11.29 15.94
CA LEU A 84 0.75 -12.50 15.99
C LEU A 84 0.64 -13.34 14.72
N ILE A 85 -0.52 -13.32 14.06
CA ILE A 85 -0.75 -14.08 12.82
C ILE A 85 -0.10 -13.38 11.63
N TYR A 86 -0.30 -12.06 11.48
CA TYR A 86 0.10 -11.34 10.27
C TYR A 86 1.42 -10.57 10.41
N PHE A 87 1.89 -10.32 11.64
CA PHE A 87 3.14 -9.63 11.90
C PHE A 87 3.81 -10.14 13.18
N PRO A 88 4.16 -11.44 13.24
CA PRO A 88 4.82 -12.04 14.40
C PRO A 88 6.23 -11.45 14.58
N GLU A 89 6.62 -11.22 15.83
CA GLU A 89 7.88 -10.56 16.18
C GLU A 89 9.11 -11.32 15.66
N ASN A 90 9.07 -12.67 15.73
CA ASN A 90 10.14 -13.53 15.25
C ASN A 90 10.31 -13.59 13.72
N LYS A 91 9.40 -12.98 12.95
CA LYS A 91 9.45 -12.89 11.48
C LYS A 91 9.47 -11.44 10.97
N LYS A 92 9.62 -10.50 11.87
CA LYS A 92 9.53 -9.07 11.55
C LYS A 92 10.56 -8.64 10.50
N GLU A 93 11.81 -9.05 10.66
CA GLU A 93 12.90 -8.74 9.72
C GLU A 93 12.63 -9.33 8.34
N GLU A 94 12.24 -10.62 8.27
CA GLU A 94 11.88 -11.30 7.03
C GLU A 94 10.72 -10.59 6.29
N ILE A 95 9.72 -10.13 7.04
CA ILE A 95 8.58 -9.39 6.50
C ILE A 95 9.02 -8.04 5.94
N PHE A 96 9.86 -7.29 6.66
CA PHE A 96 10.40 -6.02 6.17
C PHE A 96 11.23 -6.19 4.90
N GLU A 97 12.10 -7.19 4.86
CA GLU A 97 12.90 -7.51 3.68
C GLU A 97 12.03 -7.84 2.47
N LEU A 98 11.03 -8.71 2.66
CA LEU A 98 10.11 -9.09 1.58
C LEU A 98 9.31 -7.90 1.06
N ILE A 99 8.83 -7.02 1.94
CA ILE A 99 8.09 -5.82 1.54
C ILE A 99 9.01 -4.85 0.81
N ASN A 100 10.23 -4.66 1.29
CA ASN A 100 11.21 -3.80 0.65
C ASN A 100 11.58 -4.31 -0.76
N GLU A 101 11.81 -5.61 -0.92
CA GLU A 101 12.07 -6.23 -2.22
C GLU A 101 10.87 -6.08 -3.16
N ASN A 102 9.65 -6.31 -2.65
CA ASN A 102 8.42 -6.12 -3.42
C ASN A 102 8.23 -4.68 -3.90
N ASP A 103 8.42 -3.72 -3.01
CA ASP A 103 8.13 -2.31 -3.29
C ASP A 103 9.19 -1.65 -4.18
N ASN A 104 10.40 -2.17 -4.21
CA ASN A 104 11.52 -1.65 -4.98
C ASN A 104 11.83 -2.53 -6.21
N GLU A 105 12.48 -3.68 -6.03
CA GLU A 105 12.99 -4.49 -7.13
C GLU A 105 11.87 -5.12 -7.96
N PHE A 106 10.95 -5.84 -7.31
CA PHE A 106 9.83 -6.47 -8.01
C PHE A 106 8.96 -5.43 -8.75
N LYS A 107 8.58 -4.36 -8.05
CA LYS A 107 7.77 -3.28 -8.64
C LYS A 107 8.46 -2.59 -9.80
N TYR A 108 9.78 -2.38 -9.72
CA TYR A 108 10.59 -1.84 -10.80
C TYR A 108 10.50 -2.70 -12.07
N HIS A 109 10.66 -4.01 -11.94
CA HIS A 109 10.58 -4.93 -13.06
C HIS A 109 9.14 -5.09 -13.57
N LEU A 110 8.17 -5.23 -12.67
CA LEU A 110 6.75 -5.34 -13.03
C LEU A 110 6.25 -4.14 -13.85
N ASP A 111 6.60 -2.92 -13.47
CA ASP A 111 6.16 -1.72 -14.17
C ASP A 111 6.77 -1.64 -15.58
N ARG A 112 8.04 -2.00 -15.74
CA ARG A 112 8.74 -1.98 -17.02
C ARG A 112 8.27 -3.08 -17.96
N PHE A 113 7.88 -4.21 -17.42
CA PHE A 113 7.22 -5.27 -18.19
C PHE A 113 5.79 -4.84 -18.57
N LYS A 114 4.97 -4.46 -17.59
CA LYS A 114 3.54 -4.18 -17.80
C LYS A 114 3.28 -2.90 -18.62
N TYR A 115 4.15 -1.93 -18.51
CA TYR A 115 4.04 -0.62 -19.14
C TYR A 115 5.28 -0.27 -19.98
N ALA A 116 5.84 -1.25 -20.72
CA ALA A 116 7.08 -1.12 -21.46
C ALA A 116 7.13 0.15 -22.35
N THR A 117 6.01 0.53 -22.96
CA THR A 117 5.90 1.75 -23.78
C THR A 117 6.14 3.07 -23.04
N ARG A 118 6.13 3.09 -21.72
CA ARG A 118 6.41 4.28 -20.88
C ARG A 118 7.90 4.46 -20.60
N TYR A 119 8.72 3.45 -20.89
CA TYR A 119 10.15 3.44 -20.58
C TYR A 119 10.95 3.32 -21.85
N LYS A 120 11.86 4.28 -22.09
CA LYS A 120 12.79 4.22 -23.22
C LYS A 120 13.75 3.03 -23.04
N ASN A 121 13.96 2.27 -24.12
CA ASN A 121 14.87 1.12 -24.14
C ASN A 121 14.60 0.05 -23.06
N SER A 122 13.33 -0.16 -22.74
CA SER A 122 12.95 -1.23 -21.81
C SER A 122 13.07 -2.59 -22.49
N ASP A 123 13.89 -3.47 -21.93
CA ASP A 123 13.95 -4.89 -22.31
C ASP A 123 12.80 -5.63 -21.60
N GLU A 124 11.72 -5.84 -22.34
CA GLU A 124 10.49 -6.44 -21.82
C GLU A 124 10.72 -7.88 -21.33
N GLU A 125 11.50 -8.68 -22.06
CA GLU A 125 11.79 -10.07 -21.70
C GLU A 125 12.65 -10.17 -20.44
N PHE A 126 13.66 -9.29 -20.32
CA PHE A 126 14.48 -9.18 -19.12
C PHE A 126 13.62 -8.84 -17.89
N HIS A 127 12.73 -7.86 -18.03
CA HIS A 127 11.86 -7.45 -16.92
C HIS A 127 10.80 -8.50 -16.59
N PHE A 128 10.24 -9.19 -17.56
CA PHE A 128 9.35 -10.32 -17.34
C PHE A 128 10.03 -11.44 -16.54
N THR A 129 11.24 -11.85 -16.96
CA THR A 129 12.00 -12.90 -16.31
C THR A 129 12.25 -12.58 -14.82
N ASN A 130 12.66 -11.35 -14.49
CA ASN A 130 12.88 -10.94 -13.11
C ASN A 130 11.59 -10.85 -12.31
N THR A 131 10.48 -10.43 -12.92
CA THR A 131 9.15 -10.44 -12.30
C THR A 131 8.74 -11.86 -11.91
N ILE A 132 8.90 -12.84 -12.82
CA ILE A 132 8.57 -14.25 -12.58
C ILE A 132 9.47 -14.86 -11.50
N LYS A 133 10.76 -14.51 -11.48
CA LYS A 133 11.71 -14.98 -10.45
C LYS A 133 11.25 -14.60 -9.05
N PHE A 134 10.77 -13.38 -8.85
CA PHE A 134 10.23 -12.95 -7.55
C PHE A 134 8.97 -13.75 -7.16
N ILE A 135 8.03 -13.94 -8.10
CA ILE A 135 6.76 -14.64 -7.82
C ILE A 135 6.98 -16.13 -7.48
N LYS A 136 8.03 -16.77 -8.03
CA LYS A 136 8.35 -18.18 -7.81
C LYS A 136 9.19 -18.45 -6.56
N ARG A 137 9.55 -17.42 -5.80
CA ARG A 137 10.28 -17.51 -4.54
C ARG A 137 9.38 -18.09 -3.45
#